data_e403ca0331695c0a627337cd716bf50d
#
_entry.id   e403ca0331695c0a627337cd716bf50d
#
_cell.length_a   1.000
_cell.length_b   1.000
_cell.length_c   1.000
_cell.angle_alpha   90.00
_cell.angle_beta   90.00
_cell.angle_gamma   90.00
#
_symmetry.space_group_name_H-M   'P 1'
#
loop_
_entity.id
_entity.type
_entity.pdbx_description
1 polymer ?
#
loop_
_entity_poly.entity_id
_entity_poly.type
_entity_poly.pdbx_seq_one_letter_code
_entity_poly.pdbx_strand_id
1 'polypeptide(L)'
;MKRRDFLLACAALASTTRTSAFQAKSAPQAPQAPQAPQALQAPSNAWSQFRGSYALTGVSSTTIAAAPKLAWAWEGGEAFDSSPAIVDDVVYVGTATGELVAVGLTDGKLRWRYKAGEAIGESSPAVANGRAFIGDLIGVVHAVNVADGKPLWTFKTQSEIKSSPVIVGDIVLMGSYDGALYGLDAATGKQLWAYKTENYVHGTPCVVNGVAHFAGCDEVFHAVDIKTGKERFATSATAYTGASVALVNNVAYFGTFDNQVLALDLGSRKVLWRYEHPDRKFPFYSSAAVVDGTVVIGGRDRMIHALDAKTGQARWTYMTRARIDSSPAVAGGRVYAGSNDGRFYVLDLATGKVVWSHDEGAALSASPALASGRIVIGSTEGRLLCFA
;
A
#
# COMPACT_ATOMS: atom_id res chain seq x y z
N MET A 1 1.79 86.39 22.84
CA MET A 1 1.60 87.24 24.04
C MET A 1 1.55 86.37 25.26
N LYS A 2 2.57 86.48 26.10
CA LYS A 2 2.62 86.53 27.56
C LYS A 2 2.02 85.30 28.29
N ARG A 3 2.90 84.37 28.93
CA ARG A 3 3.42 84.49 30.34
C ARG A 3 2.33 84.18 31.32
N ARG A 4 2.49 83.38 32.38
CA ARG A 4 3.58 83.10 33.31
C ARG A 4 3.06 82.02 34.35
N ASP A 5 3.93 81.14 34.71
CA ASP A 5 4.34 80.73 36.05
C ASP A 5 3.33 80.73 37.23
N PHE A 6 3.24 79.64 37.94
CA PHE A 6 3.52 79.68 39.40
C PHE A 6 3.86 78.26 39.90
N LEU A 7 4.86 78.23 40.76
CA LEU A 7 5.52 77.13 41.44
C LEU A 7 4.83 76.80 42.80
N LEU A 8 5.26 75.65 43.37
CA LEU A 8 5.28 75.20 44.77
C LEU A 8 3.99 74.49 45.29
N ALA A 9 4.04 73.45 46.08
CA ALA A 9 5.06 72.77 46.91
C ALA A 9 4.54 71.41 47.38
N CYS A 10 5.47 70.52 47.62
CA CYS A 10 5.52 69.33 48.48
C CYS A 10 4.32 68.88 49.31
N ALA A 11 3.98 67.60 49.23
CA ALA A 11 3.87 66.73 50.40
C ALA A 11 3.99 65.23 49.94
N ALA A 12 4.92 64.54 50.53
CA ALA A 12 5.13 63.13 50.39
C ALA A 12 4.03 62.34 51.11
N LEU A 13 3.38 61.43 50.42
CA LEU A 13 2.65 60.34 51.05
C LEU A 13 3.00 59.06 50.29
N ALA A 14 3.73 58.19 50.99
CA ALA A 14 4.06 56.88 50.55
C ALA A 14 2.78 56.00 50.55
N SER A 15 2.32 55.64 49.33
CA SER A 15 1.32 54.60 49.19
C SER A 15 1.96 53.40 48.49
N THR A 16 2.08 52.31 49.23
CA THR A 16 2.49 51.01 48.76
C THR A 16 1.48 50.47 47.76
N THR A 17 1.75 50.60 46.47
CA THR A 17 1.00 49.89 45.44
C THR A 17 1.57 48.47 45.29
N ARG A 18 0.81 47.47 45.77
CA ARG A 18 1.00 46.08 45.39
C ARG A 18 0.75 45.93 43.89
N THR A 19 1.80 45.78 43.12
CA THR A 19 1.72 45.30 41.72
C THR A 19 1.36 43.82 41.74
N SER A 20 0.08 43.50 41.53
CA SER A 20 -0.33 42.14 41.16
C SER A 20 0.15 41.88 39.74
N ALA A 21 1.14 40.99 39.63
CA ALA A 21 1.57 40.48 38.36
C ALA A 21 0.41 39.66 37.76
N PHE A 22 -0.22 40.19 36.71
CA PHE A 22 -1.09 39.42 35.84
C PHE A 22 -0.21 38.41 35.12
N GLN A 23 -0.24 37.13 35.55
CA GLN A 23 0.26 36.02 34.78
C GLN A 23 -0.63 35.91 33.52
N ALA A 24 -0.07 36.28 32.40
CA ALA A 24 -0.68 36.00 31.07
C ALA A 24 -0.83 34.47 30.97
N LYS A 25 -2.08 33.99 30.98
CA LYS A 25 -2.38 32.60 30.62
C LYS A 25 -1.86 32.41 29.20
N SER A 26 -0.88 31.51 29.02
CA SER A 26 -0.43 31.05 27.71
C SER A 26 -1.64 30.57 26.91
N ALA A 27 -1.79 31.08 25.70
CA ALA A 27 -2.81 30.61 24.75
C ALA A 27 -2.69 29.07 24.59
N PRO A 28 -3.81 28.35 24.46
CA PRO A 28 -3.76 26.92 24.23
C PRO A 28 -2.98 26.68 22.94
N GLN A 29 -1.90 25.88 23.02
CA GLN A 29 -1.18 25.41 21.84
C GLN A 29 -2.17 24.67 20.95
N ALA A 30 -2.20 25.07 19.68
CA ALA A 30 -2.94 24.33 18.67
C ALA A 30 -2.49 22.87 18.71
N PRO A 31 -3.41 21.89 18.56
CA PRO A 31 -3.05 20.49 18.55
C PRO A 31 -1.99 20.26 17.49
N GLN A 32 -0.83 19.76 17.91
CA GLN A 32 0.22 19.33 16.97
C GLN A 32 -0.40 18.31 16.03
N ALA A 33 -0.30 18.57 14.73
CA ALA A 33 -0.66 17.59 13.73
C ALA A 33 0.07 16.27 14.05
N PRO A 34 -0.59 15.10 13.97
CA PRO A 34 0.07 13.84 14.19
C PRO A 34 1.27 13.74 13.27
N GLN A 35 2.46 13.53 13.83
CA GLN A 35 3.67 13.29 13.06
C GLN A 35 3.41 12.10 12.13
N ALA A 36 3.66 12.28 10.84
CA ALA A 36 3.53 11.24 9.85
C ALA A 36 4.34 10.01 10.27
N PRO A 37 3.79 8.79 10.15
CA PRO A 37 4.60 7.60 10.32
C PRO A 37 5.69 7.59 9.24
N GLN A 38 6.95 7.62 9.64
CA GLN A 38 8.13 7.65 8.77
C GLN A 38 8.39 6.34 8.02
N ALA A 39 7.53 5.34 8.13
CA ALA A 39 7.77 4.03 7.55
C ALA A 39 7.30 3.96 6.09
N LEU A 40 8.16 4.43 5.17
CA LEU A 40 8.03 4.15 3.73
C LEU A 40 8.34 2.68 3.40
N GLN A 41 8.83 1.90 4.35
CA GLN A 41 9.24 0.50 4.20
C GLN A 41 8.50 -0.39 5.20
N ALA A 42 8.23 -1.64 4.80
CA ALA A 42 7.82 -2.67 5.73
C ALA A 42 8.97 -2.98 6.72
N PRO A 43 8.67 -3.27 7.99
CA PRO A 43 9.68 -3.73 8.94
C PRO A 43 10.29 -5.07 8.50
N SER A 44 11.48 -5.39 9.02
CA SER A 44 12.22 -6.58 8.58
C SER A 44 11.52 -7.91 8.89
N ASN A 45 10.64 -7.92 9.88
CA ASN A 45 9.94 -9.13 10.37
C ASN A 45 8.46 -9.19 9.99
N ALA A 46 7.95 -8.23 9.22
CA ALA A 46 6.54 -8.24 8.83
C ALA A 46 6.31 -7.65 7.43
N TRP A 47 5.27 -8.15 6.77
CA TRP A 47 4.67 -7.65 5.53
C TRP A 47 3.16 -7.71 5.71
N SER A 48 2.63 -6.83 6.53
CA SER A 48 1.29 -6.97 7.13
C SER A 48 0.11 -6.70 6.20
N GLN A 49 0.36 -6.19 5.01
CA GLN A 49 -0.65 -5.85 4.01
C GLN A 49 -0.04 -5.83 2.61
N PHE A 50 -0.86 -5.68 1.59
CA PHE A 50 -0.39 -5.50 0.21
C PHE A 50 0.64 -4.38 0.12
N ARG A 51 1.77 -4.64 -0.56
CA ARG A 51 2.94 -3.74 -0.70
C ARG A 51 3.67 -3.39 0.62
N GLY A 52 3.35 -4.03 1.74
CA GLY A 52 4.10 -4.01 3.00
C GLY A 52 4.00 -2.74 3.84
N SER A 53 3.63 -1.60 3.29
CA SER A 53 3.53 -0.31 4.00
C SER A 53 2.26 0.45 3.62
N TYR A 54 1.84 1.41 4.44
CA TYR A 54 0.68 2.26 4.14
C TYR A 54 0.87 3.12 2.89
N ALA A 55 2.11 3.50 2.59
CA ALA A 55 2.45 4.25 1.39
C ALA A 55 2.56 3.37 0.13
N LEU A 56 2.36 2.06 0.27
CA LEU A 56 2.39 1.02 -0.76
C LEU A 56 3.69 1.01 -1.60
N THR A 57 4.81 1.35 -0.98
CA THR A 57 6.11 1.47 -1.67
C THR A 57 6.70 0.14 -2.14
N GLY A 58 6.23 -1.00 -1.62
CA GLY A 58 6.76 -2.30 -1.98
C GLY A 58 8.19 -2.56 -1.51
N VAL A 59 8.61 -1.92 -0.42
CA VAL A 59 9.98 -2.00 0.10
C VAL A 59 9.99 -2.64 1.48
N SER A 60 10.93 -3.56 1.71
CA SER A 60 11.18 -4.17 3.02
C SER A 60 12.59 -3.87 3.50
N SER A 61 12.75 -3.72 4.80
CA SER A 61 14.06 -3.63 5.45
C SER A 61 14.68 -5.00 5.78
N THR A 62 14.02 -6.10 5.40
CA THR A 62 14.53 -7.46 5.61
C THR A 62 15.78 -7.73 4.77
N THR A 63 16.68 -8.58 5.26
CA THR A 63 17.84 -9.06 4.51
C THR A 63 17.53 -10.46 3.98
N ILE A 64 17.55 -10.61 2.66
CA ILE A 64 17.34 -11.89 1.97
C ILE A 64 18.71 -12.47 1.58
N ALA A 65 18.87 -13.80 1.68
CA ALA A 65 20.07 -14.51 1.24
C ALA A 65 20.43 -14.16 -0.22
N ALA A 66 21.72 -14.23 -0.54
CA ALA A 66 22.21 -13.91 -1.89
C ALA A 66 21.66 -14.88 -2.96
N ALA A 67 21.56 -16.16 -2.61
CA ALA A 67 21.00 -17.22 -3.43
C ALA A 67 19.97 -17.98 -2.58
N PRO A 68 18.73 -17.47 -2.47
CA PRO A 68 17.72 -18.09 -1.63
C PRO A 68 17.35 -19.47 -2.17
N LYS A 69 17.03 -20.39 -1.26
CA LYS A 69 16.62 -21.76 -1.62
C LYS A 69 15.14 -21.94 -1.28
N LEU A 70 14.47 -22.79 -2.03
CA LEU A 70 13.10 -23.20 -1.69
C LEU A 70 13.15 -23.91 -0.33
N ALA A 71 12.56 -23.26 0.68
CA ALA A 71 12.48 -23.79 2.03
C ALA A 71 11.29 -24.76 2.16
N TRP A 72 10.15 -24.38 1.58
CA TRP A 72 8.96 -25.20 1.48
C TRP A 72 8.05 -24.72 0.35
N ALA A 73 7.21 -25.62 -0.13
CA ALA A 73 6.05 -25.35 -0.96
C ALA A 73 4.81 -25.93 -0.28
N TRP A 74 3.73 -25.15 -0.24
CA TRP A 74 2.44 -25.60 0.30
C TRP A 74 1.43 -25.68 -0.84
N GLU A 75 0.74 -26.82 -0.96
CA GLU A 75 -0.24 -27.06 -2.02
C GLU A 75 -1.62 -26.54 -1.58
N GLY A 76 -2.10 -25.48 -2.20
CA GLY A 76 -3.41 -24.88 -1.95
C GLY A 76 -4.53 -25.48 -2.81
N GLY A 77 -4.17 -26.24 -3.84
CA GLY A 77 -5.09 -26.91 -4.76
C GLY A 77 -5.59 -26.04 -5.91
N GLU A 78 -5.65 -24.73 -5.76
CA GLU A 78 -6.12 -23.76 -6.76
C GLU A 78 -5.25 -22.52 -6.79
N ALA A 79 -5.38 -21.70 -7.83
CA ALA A 79 -4.57 -20.52 -8.07
C ALA A 79 -4.51 -19.55 -6.89
N PHE A 80 -3.35 -18.92 -6.74
CA PHE A 80 -3.12 -17.78 -5.86
C PHE A 80 -2.98 -16.50 -6.69
N ASP A 81 -4.07 -15.75 -6.85
CA ASP A 81 -4.04 -14.38 -7.38
C ASP A 81 -3.84 -13.36 -6.25
N SER A 82 -4.24 -13.73 -5.04
CA SER A 82 -4.00 -12.99 -3.80
C SER A 82 -2.52 -12.98 -3.43
N SER A 83 -1.98 -11.82 -3.07
CA SER A 83 -0.59 -11.72 -2.59
C SER A 83 -0.52 -12.00 -1.09
N PRO A 84 0.54 -12.67 -0.59
CA PRO A 84 0.62 -13.03 0.83
C PRO A 84 0.85 -11.81 1.74
N ALA A 85 0.34 -11.90 2.97
CA ALA A 85 0.76 -11.09 4.11
C ALA A 85 1.56 -11.96 5.08
N ILE A 86 2.53 -11.38 5.79
CA ILE A 86 3.39 -12.07 6.77
C ILE A 86 3.38 -11.27 8.07
N VAL A 87 2.89 -11.89 9.15
CA VAL A 87 2.87 -11.30 10.49
C VAL A 87 3.09 -12.40 11.52
N ASP A 88 3.96 -12.17 12.51
CA ASP A 88 4.22 -13.08 13.63
C ASP A 88 4.54 -14.52 13.18
N ASP A 89 5.43 -14.64 12.19
CA ASP A 89 5.86 -15.90 11.59
C ASP A 89 4.72 -16.74 10.98
N VAL A 90 3.62 -16.10 10.58
CA VAL A 90 2.50 -16.71 9.86
C VAL A 90 2.28 -15.97 8.53
N VAL A 91 2.08 -16.77 7.50
CA VAL A 91 1.70 -16.32 6.14
C VAL A 91 0.20 -16.42 6.01
N TYR A 92 -0.45 -15.36 5.59
CA TYR A 92 -1.88 -15.30 5.28
C TYR A 92 -2.05 -15.05 3.80
N VAL A 93 -2.92 -15.81 3.14
CA VAL A 93 -3.17 -15.65 1.68
C VAL A 93 -4.58 -16.14 1.33
N GLY A 94 -5.19 -15.48 0.35
CA GLY A 94 -6.46 -15.91 -0.24
C GLY A 94 -6.25 -16.92 -1.37
N THR A 95 -7.20 -17.83 -1.57
CA THR A 95 -7.18 -18.83 -2.65
C THR A 95 -8.32 -18.59 -3.64
N ALA A 96 -8.18 -19.05 -4.87
CA ALA A 96 -9.25 -18.99 -5.86
C ALA A 96 -10.47 -19.84 -5.47
N THR A 97 -10.33 -20.80 -4.56
CA THR A 97 -11.47 -21.54 -3.98
C THR A 97 -12.22 -20.75 -2.90
N GLY A 98 -11.84 -19.50 -2.60
CA GLY A 98 -12.51 -18.67 -1.61
C GLY A 98 -12.15 -19.00 -0.16
N GLU A 99 -10.94 -19.45 0.08
CA GLU A 99 -10.42 -19.66 1.42
C GLU A 99 -9.36 -18.62 1.78
N LEU A 100 -9.41 -18.06 2.97
CA LEU A 100 -8.28 -17.41 3.60
C LEU A 100 -7.54 -18.45 4.42
N VAL A 101 -6.27 -18.68 4.13
CA VAL A 101 -5.43 -19.66 4.80
C VAL A 101 -4.30 -19.02 5.58
N ALA A 102 -3.95 -19.61 6.72
CA ALA A 102 -2.79 -19.28 7.53
C ALA A 102 -1.80 -20.43 7.52
N VAL A 103 -0.56 -20.17 7.10
CA VAL A 103 0.52 -21.15 6.95
C VAL A 103 1.72 -20.67 7.75
N GLY A 104 2.38 -21.56 8.49
CA GLY A 104 3.59 -21.17 9.23
C GLY A 104 4.73 -20.75 8.31
N LEU A 105 5.31 -19.60 8.54
CA LEU A 105 6.40 -19.05 7.70
C LEU A 105 7.64 -19.93 7.71
N THR A 106 7.95 -20.56 8.84
CA THR A 106 9.17 -21.35 9.01
C THR A 106 9.03 -22.77 8.48
N ASP A 107 7.86 -23.42 8.71
CA ASP A 107 7.67 -24.85 8.49
C ASP A 107 6.69 -25.20 7.37
N GLY A 108 6.03 -24.22 6.76
CA GLY A 108 5.06 -24.41 5.68
C GLY A 108 3.78 -25.15 6.10
N LYS A 109 3.56 -25.36 7.42
CA LYS A 109 2.40 -26.10 7.90
C LYS A 109 1.17 -25.24 8.01
N LEU A 110 0.04 -25.76 7.51
CA LEU A 110 -1.26 -25.15 7.69
C LEU A 110 -1.57 -24.96 9.18
N ARG A 111 -1.94 -23.75 9.59
CA ARG A 111 -2.42 -23.43 10.94
C ARG A 111 -3.94 -23.51 11.01
N TRP A 112 -4.59 -22.83 10.07
CA TRP A 112 -6.04 -22.85 9.92
C TRP A 112 -6.43 -22.41 8.51
N ARG A 113 -7.69 -22.69 8.15
CA ARG A 113 -8.35 -22.14 6.96
C ARG A 113 -9.74 -21.64 7.31
N TYR A 114 -10.13 -20.57 6.65
CA TYR A 114 -11.44 -19.95 6.77
C TYR A 114 -12.09 -19.87 5.40
N LYS A 115 -13.31 -20.43 5.25
CA LYS A 115 -14.08 -20.33 4.02
C LYS A 115 -14.76 -18.95 3.97
N ALA A 116 -14.23 -18.04 3.16
CA ALA A 116 -14.73 -16.69 3.00
C ALA A 116 -15.95 -16.65 2.06
N GLY A 117 -15.82 -17.21 0.85
CA GLY A 117 -16.85 -17.15 -0.17
C GLY A 117 -16.62 -18.20 -1.25
N GLU A 118 -17.05 -17.90 -2.47
CA GLU A 118 -16.84 -18.79 -3.62
C GLU A 118 -15.44 -18.66 -4.19
N ALA A 119 -14.90 -17.43 -4.25
CA ALA A 119 -13.54 -17.13 -4.73
C ALA A 119 -12.98 -15.89 -4.05
N ILE A 120 -11.68 -15.92 -3.74
CA ILE A 120 -10.88 -14.72 -3.46
C ILE A 120 -10.01 -14.49 -4.68
N GLY A 121 -10.16 -13.33 -5.32
CA GLY A 121 -9.35 -12.95 -6.46
C GLY A 121 -8.05 -12.23 -6.04
N GLU A 122 -7.83 -11.06 -6.56
CA GLU A 122 -6.62 -10.26 -6.35
C GLU A 122 -6.53 -9.62 -4.95
N SER A 123 -7.65 -9.57 -4.19
CA SER A 123 -7.64 -9.04 -2.83
C SER A 123 -6.62 -9.77 -1.96
N SER A 124 -5.66 -9.04 -1.42
CA SER A 124 -4.60 -9.57 -0.57
C SER A 124 -4.92 -9.29 0.90
N PRO A 125 -4.61 -10.22 1.84
CA PRO A 125 -4.93 -10.01 3.24
C PRO A 125 -4.21 -8.80 3.83
N ALA A 126 -4.87 -8.12 4.78
CA ALA A 126 -4.21 -7.22 5.70
C ALA A 126 -4.41 -7.70 7.13
N VAL A 127 -3.34 -7.65 7.94
CA VAL A 127 -3.30 -8.22 9.28
C VAL A 127 -2.87 -7.18 10.29
N ALA A 128 -3.70 -6.91 11.27
CA ALA A 128 -3.39 -6.02 12.39
C ALA A 128 -4.25 -6.35 13.62
N ASN A 129 -3.70 -6.10 14.80
CA ASN A 129 -4.42 -6.19 16.07
C ASN A 129 -5.17 -7.53 16.27
N GLY A 130 -4.52 -8.65 15.92
CA GLY A 130 -5.07 -9.99 16.05
C GLY A 130 -6.17 -10.34 15.05
N ARG A 131 -6.34 -9.56 13.99
CA ARG A 131 -7.36 -9.75 12.94
C ARG A 131 -6.72 -9.78 11.56
N ALA A 132 -7.23 -10.66 10.69
CA ALA A 132 -6.96 -10.66 9.27
C ALA A 132 -8.21 -10.21 8.51
N PHE A 133 -8.03 -9.37 7.51
CA PHE A 133 -9.11 -8.83 6.67
C PHE A 133 -8.86 -9.18 5.22
N ILE A 134 -9.92 -9.48 4.46
CA ILE A 134 -9.84 -9.78 3.03
C ILE A 134 -11.19 -9.52 2.37
N GLY A 135 -11.18 -9.24 1.07
CA GLY A 135 -12.39 -9.15 0.25
C GLY A 135 -12.55 -10.37 -0.65
N ASP A 136 -13.79 -10.70 -1.03
CA ASP A 136 -14.09 -11.75 -1.98
C ASP A 136 -14.76 -11.24 -3.28
N LEU A 137 -14.86 -12.11 -4.28
CA LEU A 137 -15.43 -11.76 -5.60
C LEU A 137 -16.97 -11.70 -5.59
N ILE A 138 -17.64 -12.09 -4.50
CA ILE A 138 -19.07 -11.82 -4.34
C ILE A 138 -19.33 -10.52 -3.59
N GLY A 139 -18.27 -9.77 -3.21
CA GLY A 139 -18.36 -8.43 -2.61
C GLY A 139 -18.51 -8.43 -1.09
N VAL A 140 -17.98 -9.42 -0.39
CA VAL A 140 -17.97 -9.45 1.07
C VAL A 140 -16.58 -9.14 1.59
N VAL A 141 -16.50 -8.22 2.55
CA VAL A 141 -15.32 -8.02 3.39
C VAL A 141 -15.44 -8.93 4.59
N HIS A 142 -14.38 -9.70 4.86
CA HIS A 142 -14.31 -10.63 5.99
C HIS A 142 -13.26 -10.15 6.99
N ALA A 143 -13.58 -10.22 8.27
CA ALA A 143 -12.64 -10.11 9.37
C ALA A 143 -12.57 -11.43 10.12
N VAL A 144 -11.36 -11.94 10.32
CA VAL A 144 -11.08 -13.26 10.87
C VAL A 144 -10.08 -13.13 12.01
N ASN A 145 -10.27 -13.89 13.08
CA ASN A 145 -9.31 -13.97 14.18
C ASN A 145 -8.05 -14.70 13.71
N VAL A 146 -6.87 -14.11 13.87
CA VAL A 146 -5.60 -14.71 13.42
C VAL A 146 -5.18 -15.94 14.21
N ALA A 147 -5.64 -16.11 15.44
CA ALA A 147 -5.23 -17.22 16.29
C ALA A 147 -5.87 -18.56 15.89
N ASP A 148 -7.13 -18.54 15.43
CA ASP A 148 -7.91 -19.76 15.19
C ASP A 148 -8.73 -19.77 13.89
N GLY A 149 -8.65 -18.72 13.09
CA GLY A 149 -9.36 -18.61 11.82
C GLY A 149 -10.88 -18.40 11.95
N LYS A 150 -11.41 -18.12 13.15
CA LYS A 150 -12.85 -17.92 13.31
C LYS A 150 -13.29 -16.55 12.76
N PRO A 151 -14.48 -16.49 12.12
CA PRO A 151 -15.03 -15.22 11.66
C PRO A 151 -15.35 -14.30 12.85
N LEU A 152 -15.06 -13.03 12.69
CA LEU A 152 -15.39 -11.99 13.64
C LEU A 152 -16.60 -11.18 13.16
N TRP A 153 -16.54 -10.73 11.91
CA TRP A 153 -17.63 -10.03 11.25
C TRP A 153 -17.47 -10.08 9.73
N THR A 154 -18.54 -9.77 9.03
CA THR A 154 -18.55 -9.56 7.58
C THR A 154 -19.29 -8.27 7.23
N PHE A 155 -18.89 -7.65 6.11
CA PHE A 155 -19.56 -6.49 5.54
C PHE A 155 -19.81 -6.73 4.05
N LYS A 156 -21.04 -6.55 3.58
CA LYS A 156 -21.43 -6.76 2.18
C LYS A 156 -21.43 -5.44 1.42
N THR A 157 -20.66 -5.37 0.34
CA THR A 157 -20.73 -4.35 -0.71
C THR A 157 -21.74 -4.75 -1.80
N GLN A 158 -21.94 -3.92 -2.82
CA GLN A 158 -22.90 -4.23 -3.88
C GLN A 158 -22.28 -4.90 -5.11
N SER A 159 -20.95 -5.06 -5.15
CA SER A 159 -20.23 -5.70 -6.26
C SER A 159 -18.94 -6.34 -5.76
N GLU A 160 -18.20 -6.98 -6.66
CA GLU A 160 -16.91 -7.64 -6.42
C GLU A 160 -15.91 -6.75 -5.67
N ILE A 161 -15.03 -7.41 -4.89
CA ILE A 161 -13.88 -6.76 -4.25
C ILE A 161 -12.60 -7.34 -4.81
N LYS A 162 -11.85 -6.53 -5.56
CA LYS A 162 -10.48 -6.86 -6.01
C LYS A 162 -9.41 -6.06 -5.27
N SER A 163 -9.79 -4.90 -4.74
CA SER A 163 -8.94 -4.09 -3.86
C SER A 163 -8.52 -4.87 -2.62
N SER A 164 -7.33 -4.62 -2.13
CA SER A 164 -6.88 -5.17 -0.85
C SER A 164 -7.25 -4.23 0.30
N PRO A 165 -7.59 -4.74 1.49
CA PRO A 165 -7.86 -3.92 2.66
C PRO A 165 -6.59 -3.19 3.13
N VAL A 166 -6.77 -1.99 3.67
CA VAL A 166 -5.73 -1.23 4.37
C VAL A 166 -6.24 -0.87 5.76
N ILE A 167 -5.47 -1.20 6.80
CA ILE A 167 -5.88 -0.97 8.19
C ILE A 167 -5.06 0.15 8.78
N VAL A 168 -5.71 1.24 9.17
CA VAL A 168 -5.05 2.37 9.84
C VAL A 168 -5.74 2.65 11.18
N GLY A 169 -5.08 2.29 12.26
CA GLY A 169 -5.70 2.34 13.60
C GLY A 169 -6.93 1.43 13.66
N ASP A 170 -8.09 2.04 13.92
CA ASP A 170 -9.37 1.33 14.05
C ASP A 170 -10.23 1.38 12.77
N ILE A 171 -9.66 1.78 11.64
CA ILE A 171 -10.37 1.91 10.36
C ILE A 171 -9.80 0.91 9.34
N VAL A 172 -10.68 0.14 8.72
CA VAL A 172 -10.39 -0.67 7.52
C VAL A 172 -10.91 0.08 6.31
N LEU A 173 -10.02 0.33 5.35
CA LEU A 173 -10.37 0.88 4.04
C LEU A 173 -10.52 -0.25 3.04
N MET A 174 -11.57 -0.22 2.21
CA MET A 174 -11.85 -1.23 1.19
C MET A 174 -12.47 -0.62 -0.06
N GLY A 175 -11.81 -0.79 -1.19
CA GLY A 175 -12.38 -0.46 -2.50
C GLY A 175 -13.29 -1.56 -3.03
N SER A 176 -14.34 -1.20 -3.76
CA SER A 176 -15.28 -2.14 -4.37
C SER A 176 -15.61 -1.72 -5.81
N TYR A 177 -16.00 -2.71 -6.61
CA TYR A 177 -16.49 -2.51 -7.97
C TYR A 177 -17.89 -1.90 -8.04
N ASP A 178 -18.53 -1.64 -6.89
CA ASP A 178 -19.74 -0.81 -6.83
C ASP A 178 -19.45 0.71 -6.91
N GLY A 179 -18.21 1.07 -7.18
CA GLY A 179 -17.74 2.46 -7.29
C GLY A 179 -17.56 3.15 -5.94
N ALA A 180 -17.28 2.41 -4.87
CA ALA A 180 -17.06 3.02 -3.56
C ALA A 180 -15.75 2.62 -2.92
N LEU A 181 -15.13 3.58 -2.22
CA LEU A 181 -14.18 3.33 -1.15
C LEU A 181 -14.94 3.38 0.18
N TYR A 182 -14.90 2.30 0.93
CA TYR A 182 -15.52 2.18 2.24
C TYR A 182 -14.52 2.38 3.37
N GLY A 183 -14.93 3.09 4.42
CA GLY A 183 -14.27 3.11 5.72
C GLY A 183 -15.14 2.33 6.72
N LEU A 184 -14.59 1.25 7.26
CA LEU A 184 -15.26 0.36 8.19
C LEU A 184 -14.58 0.41 9.56
N ASP A 185 -15.33 0.28 10.63
CA ASP A 185 -14.80 0.06 11.97
C ASP A 185 -14.15 -1.32 12.05
N ALA A 186 -12.86 -1.38 12.36
CA ALA A 186 -12.07 -2.62 12.33
C ALA A 186 -12.52 -3.65 13.38
N ALA A 187 -13.16 -3.22 14.46
CA ALA A 187 -13.62 -4.13 15.52
C ALA A 187 -14.97 -4.77 15.20
N THR A 188 -15.88 -4.03 14.56
CA THR A 188 -17.28 -4.40 14.40
C THR A 188 -17.74 -4.59 12.97
N GLY A 189 -16.97 -4.13 11.97
CA GLY A 189 -17.37 -4.12 10.57
C GLY A 189 -18.43 -3.07 10.22
N LYS A 190 -18.83 -2.21 11.18
CA LYS A 190 -19.79 -1.15 10.91
C LYS A 190 -19.23 -0.16 9.92
N GLN A 191 -20.00 0.18 8.89
CA GLN A 191 -19.67 1.25 7.96
C GLN A 191 -19.63 2.58 8.71
N LEU A 192 -18.49 3.25 8.65
CA LEU A 192 -18.30 4.61 9.16
C LEU A 192 -18.68 5.64 8.09
N TRP A 193 -18.25 5.36 6.86
CA TRP A 193 -18.52 6.19 5.69
C TRP A 193 -18.35 5.39 4.39
N ALA A 194 -18.84 5.94 3.29
CA ALA A 194 -18.56 5.49 1.93
C ALA A 194 -18.31 6.72 1.04
N TYR A 195 -17.22 6.71 0.31
CA TYR A 195 -16.89 7.71 -0.70
C TYR A 195 -17.17 7.12 -2.09
N LYS A 196 -18.04 7.76 -2.85
CA LYS A 196 -18.46 7.30 -4.18
C LYS A 196 -17.59 7.90 -5.27
N THR A 197 -17.24 7.07 -6.25
CA THR A 197 -16.57 7.40 -7.51
C THR A 197 -17.51 7.07 -8.68
N GLU A 198 -17.16 7.53 -9.88
CA GLU A 198 -17.99 7.29 -11.07
C GLU A 198 -17.77 5.89 -11.69
N ASN A 199 -16.75 5.13 -11.22
CA ASN A 199 -16.44 3.80 -11.73
C ASN A 199 -15.77 2.97 -10.63
N TYR A 200 -15.26 1.77 -10.96
CA TYR A 200 -14.68 0.80 -10.04
C TYR A 200 -13.49 1.35 -9.23
N VAL A 201 -13.46 1.02 -7.94
CA VAL A 201 -12.27 1.21 -7.08
C VAL A 201 -11.50 -0.10 -7.05
N HIS A 202 -10.62 -0.30 -8.04
CA HIS A 202 -9.83 -1.51 -8.20
C HIS A 202 -8.57 -1.49 -7.34
N GLY A 203 -7.78 -0.42 -7.45
CA GLY A 203 -6.51 -0.27 -6.74
C GLY A 203 -6.67 -0.21 -5.23
N THR A 204 -5.69 -0.75 -4.52
CA THR A 204 -5.59 -0.60 -3.06
C THR A 204 -5.24 0.85 -2.72
N PRO A 205 -5.96 1.52 -1.81
CA PRO A 205 -5.63 2.89 -1.43
C PRO A 205 -4.33 2.94 -0.62
N CYS A 206 -3.40 3.83 -0.97
CA CYS A 206 -2.29 4.14 -0.07
C CYS A 206 -2.71 5.20 0.94
N VAL A 207 -2.17 5.14 2.16
CA VAL A 207 -2.52 6.10 3.22
C VAL A 207 -1.28 6.82 3.72
N VAL A 208 -1.29 8.15 3.57
CA VAL A 208 -0.24 9.01 4.11
C VAL A 208 -0.90 10.22 4.79
N ASN A 209 -0.42 10.58 5.97
CA ASN A 209 -0.93 11.71 6.76
C ASN A 209 -2.45 11.70 6.98
N GLY A 210 -3.05 10.52 7.17
CA GLY A 210 -4.50 10.38 7.41
C GLY A 210 -5.37 10.60 6.17
N VAL A 211 -4.77 10.55 4.98
CA VAL A 211 -5.47 10.67 3.70
C VAL A 211 -5.24 9.41 2.88
N ALA A 212 -6.32 8.79 2.41
CA ALA A 212 -6.30 7.71 1.45
C ALA A 212 -6.16 8.27 0.04
N HIS A 213 -5.17 7.78 -0.70
CA HIS A 213 -4.92 8.18 -2.08
C HIS A 213 -5.06 6.96 -2.99
N PHE A 214 -5.81 7.10 -4.05
CA PHE A 214 -5.98 6.04 -5.05
C PHE A 214 -6.35 6.65 -6.41
N ALA A 215 -6.03 5.93 -7.46
CA ALA A 215 -6.49 6.27 -8.80
C ALA A 215 -7.52 5.20 -9.22
N GLY A 216 -8.62 5.65 -9.82
CA GLY A 216 -9.77 4.82 -10.13
C GLY A 216 -9.86 4.43 -11.62
N CYS A 217 -10.81 3.54 -11.90
CA CYS A 217 -11.24 3.27 -13.28
C CYS A 217 -12.12 4.39 -13.87
N ASP A 218 -12.30 5.49 -13.15
CA ASP A 218 -12.97 6.73 -13.60
C ASP A 218 -11.98 7.78 -14.13
N GLU A 219 -10.71 7.42 -14.32
CA GLU A 219 -9.63 8.32 -14.77
C GLU A 219 -9.32 9.46 -13.79
N VAL A 220 -9.73 9.29 -12.53
CA VAL A 220 -9.55 10.30 -11.48
C VAL A 220 -8.61 9.77 -10.40
N PHE A 221 -7.71 10.63 -9.95
CA PHE A 221 -6.93 10.45 -8.74
C PHE A 221 -7.67 11.10 -7.57
N HIS A 222 -8.00 10.31 -6.56
CA HIS A 222 -8.75 10.73 -5.39
C HIS A 222 -7.88 10.82 -4.15
N ALA A 223 -8.16 11.81 -3.31
CA ALA A 223 -7.59 11.97 -1.98
C ALA A 223 -8.72 12.15 -0.96
N VAL A 224 -8.89 11.20 -0.06
CA VAL A 224 -10.02 11.10 0.86
C VAL A 224 -9.52 11.04 2.30
N ASP A 225 -10.07 11.88 3.17
CA ASP A 225 -9.78 11.85 4.61
C ASP A 225 -10.31 10.55 5.23
N ILE A 226 -9.42 9.74 5.83
CA ILE A 226 -9.77 8.41 6.32
C ILE A 226 -10.72 8.42 7.53
N LYS A 227 -10.78 9.50 8.30
CA LYS A 227 -11.66 9.60 9.48
C LYS A 227 -13.09 9.99 9.11
N THR A 228 -13.22 10.82 8.08
CA THR A 228 -14.51 11.43 7.74
C THR A 228 -15.10 10.94 6.43
N GLY A 229 -14.31 10.27 5.56
CA GLY A 229 -14.70 9.90 4.21
C GLY A 229 -14.89 11.08 3.26
N LYS A 230 -14.49 12.30 3.66
CA LYS A 230 -14.64 13.49 2.83
C LYS A 230 -13.48 13.62 1.86
N GLU A 231 -13.79 14.01 0.64
CA GLU A 231 -12.79 14.36 -0.34
C GLU A 231 -11.93 15.52 0.14
N ARG A 232 -10.62 15.36 0.04
CA ARG A 232 -9.64 16.43 0.22
C ARG A 232 -9.37 17.13 -1.10
N PHE A 233 -9.21 16.35 -2.15
CA PHE A 233 -9.19 16.80 -3.53
C PHE A 233 -9.37 15.61 -4.47
N ALA A 234 -9.74 15.92 -5.72
CA ALA A 234 -9.66 15.01 -6.85
C ALA A 234 -8.95 15.72 -8.01
N THR A 235 -8.27 14.96 -8.85
CA THR A 235 -7.60 15.48 -10.06
C THR A 235 -7.54 14.40 -11.12
N SER A 236 -7.36 14.76 -12.39
CA SER A 236 -7.30 13.77 -13.47
C SER A 236 -6.09 12.85 -13.32
N ALA A 237 -6.31 11.54 -13.36
CA ALA A 237 -5.29 10.51 -13.54
C ALA A 237 -4.98 10.24 -15.01
N THR A 238 -5.73 10.88 -15.92
CA THR A 238 -5.57 10.87 -17.39
C THR A 238 -5.91 9.56 -18.10
N ALA A 239 -6.04 8.45 -17.39
CA ALA A 239 -6.40 7.15 -17.93
C ALA A 239 -6.88 6.20 -16.80
N TYR A 240 -7.58 5.15 -17.19
CA TYR A 240 -7.94 4.06 -16.27
C TYR A 240 -6.69 3.45 -15.63
N THR A 241 -6.79 3.09 -14.35
CA THR A 241 -5.74 2.34 -13.68
C THR A 241 -6.32 1.19 -12.85
N GLY A 242 -5.67 0.02 -12.93
CA GLY A 242 -5.86 -1.10 -12.02
C GLY A 242 -4.72 -1.21 -11.01
N ALA A 243 -3.65 -0.43 -11.19
CA ALA A 243 -2.51 -0.42 -10.30
C ALA A 243 -2.82 0.37 -9.01
N SER A 244 -2.25 -0.08 -7.90
CA SER A 244 -2.25 0.71 -6.67
C SER A 244 -1.16 1.78 -6.73
N VAL A 245 -1.44 2.91 -6.09
CA VAL A 245 -0.54 4.08 -6.07
C VAL A 245 0.53 3.89 -5.01
N ALA A 246 1.81 4.05 -5.36
CA ALA A 246 2.91 4.20 -4.42
C ALA A 246 3.17 5.69 -4.16
N LEU A 247 3.22 6.10 -2.88
CA LEU A 247 3.39 7.50 -2.52
C LEU A 247 4.69 7.74 -1.76
N VAL A 248 5.57 8.57 -2.33
CA VAL A 248 6.86 8.95 -1.72
C VAL A 248 7.08 10.45 -1.90
N ASN A 249 7.44 11.15 -0.82
CA ASN A 249 7.76 12.58 -0.84
C ASN A 249 6.70 13.44 -1.55
N ASN A 250 5.42 13.18 -1.28
CA ASN A 250 4.28 13.88 -1.88
C ASN A 250 4.11 13.68 -3.39
N VAL A 251 4.78 12.66 -3.96
CA VAL A 251 4.64 12.26 -5.37
C VAL A 251 4.04 10.86 -5.44
N ALA A 252 2.95 10.72 -6.18
CA ALA A 252 2.25 9.48 -6.44
C ALA A 252 2.76 8.85 -7.74
N TYR A 253 3.16 7.56 -7.69
CA TYR A 253 3.66 6.80 -8.83
C TYR A 253 2.70 5.64 -9.11
N PHE A 254 2.23 5.50 -10.34
CA PHE A 254 1.31 4.44 -10.73
C PHE A 254 1.31 4.17 -12.24
N GLY A 255 0.99 2.94 -12.60
CA GLY A 255 0.79 2.53 -13.98
C GLY A 255 -0.64 2.76 -14.46
N THR A 256 -0.83 2.88 -15.77
CA THR A 256 -2.15 3.07 -16.40
C THR A 256 -2.39 2.04 -17.49
N PHE A 257 -3.67 1.87 -17.87
CA PHE A 257 -4.05 1.08 -19.03
C PHE A 257 -3.71 1.75 -20.36
N ASP A 258 -3.37 3.04 -20.33
CA ASP A 258 -2.95 3.82 -21.51
C ASP A 258 -1.43 3.72 -21.76
N ASN A 259 -0.84 2.60 -21.35
CA ASN A 259 0.56 2.23 -21.56
C ASN A 259 1.59 3.15 -20.89
N GLN A 260 1.19 3.90 -19.87
CA GLN A 260 2.02 4.90 -19.22
C GLN A 260 2.26 4.60 -17.75
N VAL A 261 3.42 5.02 -17.26
CA VAL A 261 3.71 5.21 -15.84
C VAL A 261 3.72 6.71 -15.56
N LEU A 262 3.03 7.13 -14.53
CA LEU A 262 2.87 8.53 -14.16
C LEU A 262 3.54 8.83 -12.83
N ALA A 263 4.09 10.03 -12.71
CA ALA A 263 4.38 10.67 -11.44
C ALA A 263 3.49 11.92 -11.28
N LEU A 264 2.65 11.93 -10.27
CA LEU A 264 1.74 13.01 -9.95
C LEU A 264 2.16 13.69 -8.65
N ASP A 265 2.46 14.97 -8.70
CA ASP A 265 2.72 15.78 -7.50
C ASP A 265 1.41 16.19 -6.84
N LEU A 266 1.25 15.81 -5.56
CA LEU A 266 0.01 16.05 -4.82
C LEU A 266 -0.15 17.51 -4.38
N GLY A 267 0.95 18.26 -4.28
CA GLY A 267 0.92 19.67 -3.89
C GLY A 267 0.37 20.53 -5.02
N SER A 268 0.95 20.41 -6.21
CA SER A 268 0.52 21.12 -7.42
C SER A 268 -0.64 20.45 -8.15
N ARG A 269 -0.93 19.17 -7.86
CA ARG A 269 -1.92 18.33 -8.55
C ARG A 269 -1.64 18.19 -10.03
N LYS A 270 -0.35 18.17 -10.40
CA LYS A 270 0.09 18.07 -11.80
C LYS A 270 0.95 16.84 -12.01
N VAL A 271 0.82 16.24 -13.17
CA VAL A 271 1.73 15.20 -13.63
C VAL A 271 3.10 15.84 -13.87
N LEU A 272 4.11 15.34 -13.15
CA LEU A 272 5.51 15.80 -13.28
C LEU A 272 6.15 15.21 -14.53
N TRP A 273 5.91 13.92 -14.77
CA TRP A 273 6.39 13.21 -15.94
C TRP A 273 5.48 12.02 -16.28
N ARG A 274 5.62 11.58 -17.53
CA ARG A 274 5.01 10.37 -18.09
C ARG A 274 6.11 9.53 -18.70
N TYR A 275 6.08 8.24 -18.46
CA TYR A 275 6.94 7.27 -19.12
C TYR A 275 6.07 6.34 -19.98
N GLU A 276 6.46 6.13 -21.21
CA GLU A 276 5.94 5.14 -22.13
C GLU A 276 7.14 4.47 -22.81
N HIS A 277 7.12 3.13 -22.91
CA HIS A 277 8.21 2.45 -23.62
C HIS A 277 8.17 2.81 -25.11
N PRO A 278 9.28 3.24 -25.74
CA PRO A 278 9.27 3.77 -27.10
C PRO A 278 8.71 2.81 -28.15
N ASP A 279 9.04 1.51 -28.04
CA ASP A 279 8.69 0.50 -29.03
C ASP A 279 7.59 -0.45 -28.59
N ARG A 280 7.18 -0.43 -27.32
CA ARG A 280 6.22 -1.38 -26.74
C ARG A 280 5.16 -0.68 -25.93
N LYS A 281 3.99 -0.57 -26.54
CA LYS A 281 2.82 0.10 -25.95
C LYS A 281 1.87 -0.94 -25.37
N PHE A 282 2.03 -1.22 -24.09
CA PHE A 282 1.23 -2.17 -23.33
C PHE A 282 0.93 -1.62 -21.93
N PRO A 283 -0.23 -1.97 -21.35
CA PRO A 283 -0.62 -1.49 -20.03
C PRO A 283 0.36 -1.86 -18.92
N PHE A 284 0.47 -0.97 -17.92
CA PHE A 284 1.13 -1.24 -16.65
C PHE A 284 0.08 -1.58 -15.61
N TYR A 285 -0.11 -2.87 -15.37
CA TYR A 285 -1.08 -3.38 -14.39
C TYR A 285 -0.49 -3.52 -12.99
N SER A 286 0.80 -3.84 -12.88
CA SER A 286 1.48 -3.99 -11.60
C SER A 286 1.58 -2.66 -10.85
N SER A 287 1.64 -2.71 -9.51
CA SER A 287 1.89 -1.55 -8.67
C SER A 287 3.39 -1.31 -8.53
N ALA A 288 3.80 -0.04 -8.58
CA ALA A 288 5.21 0.32 -8.52
C ALA A 288 5.86 0.04 -7.17
N ALA A 289 7.15 -0.35 -7.16
CA ALA A 289 8.01 -0.21 -5.99
C ALA A 289 8.83 1.09 -6.11
N VAL A 290 8.96 1.83 -4.99
CA VAL A 290 9.66 3.12 -5.02
C VAL A 290 10.69 3.18 -3.90
N VAL A 291 11.96 3.26 -4.25
CA VAL A 291 13.09 3.26 -3.31
C VAL A 291 14.28 4.02 -3.89
N ASP A 292 14.98 4.80 -3.08
CA ASP A 292 16.24 5.47 -3.41
C ASP A 292 16.21 6.20 -4.77
N GLY A 293 15.12 6.94 -5.03
CA GLY A 293 14.93 7.66 -6.27
C GLY A 293 14.72 6.79 -7.51
N THR A 294 14.37 5.51 -7.33
CA THR A 294 14.04 4.57 -8.40
C THR A 294 12.60 4.10 -8.29
N VAL A 295 11.86 4.11 -9.39
CA VAL A 295 10.55 3.50 -9.55
C VAL A 295 10.72 2.21 -10.33
N VAL A 296 10.35 1.07 -9.73
CA VAL A 296 10.40 -0.24 -10.38
C VAL A 296 8.99 -0.74 -10.62
N ILE A 297 8.66 -1.14 -11.85
CA ILE A 297 7.32 -1.56 -12.23
C ILE A 297 7.37 -2.67 -13.29
N GLY A 298 6.44 -3.63 -13.22
CA GLY A 298 6.25 -4.65 -14.25
C GLY A 298 5.25 -4.19 -15.31
N GLY A 299 5.50 -4.54 -16.56
CA GLY A 299 4.65 -4.21 -17.69
C GLY A 299 4.06 -5.44 -18.38
N ARG A 300 2.90 -5.28 -19.02
CA ARG A 300 2.34 -6.30 -19.94
C ARG A 300 3.09 -6.39 -21.25
N ASP A 301 4.05 -5.50 -21.49
CA ASP A 301 5.05 -5.56 -22.56
C ASP A 301 6.15 -6.62 -22.33
N ARG A 302 6.03 -7.38 -21.23
CA ARG A 302 6.96 -8.42 -20.78
C ARG A 302 8.26 -7.87 -20.20
N MET A 303 8.26 -6.64 -19.68
CA MET A 303 9.45 -6.03 -19.09
C MET A 303 9.25 -5.64 -17.64
N ILE A 304 10.33 -5.68 -16.90
CA ILE A 304 10.51 -4.95 -15.64
C ILE A 304 11.24 -3.67 -15.99
N HIS A 305 10.69 -2.53 -15.60
CA HIS A 305 11.25 -1.21 -15.84
C HIS A 305 11.75 -0.62 -14.53
N ALA A 306 12.93 -0.02 -14.54
CA ALA A 306 13.40 0.86 -13.48
C ALA A 306 13.54 2.28 -14.04
N LEU A 307 12.81 3.19 -13.46
CA LEU A 307 12.76 4.58 -13.89
C LEU A 307 13.38 5.48 -12.83
N ASP A 308 13.99 6.57 -13.26
CA ASP A 308 14.39 7.64 -12.36
C ASP A 308 13.13 8.35 -11.80
N ALA A 309 12.96 8.34 -10.49
CA ALA A 309 11.76 8.86 -9.84
C ALA A 309 11.54 10.37 -10.07
N LYS A 310 12.60 11.13 -10.33
CA LYS A 310 12.53 12.58 -10.55
C LYS A 310 12.19 12.93 -12.00
N THR A 311 12.72 12.17 -12.96
CA THR A 311 12.66 12.53 -14.39
C THR A 311 11.78 11.61 -15.22
N GLY A 312 11.45 10.40 -14.74
CA GLY A 312 10.75 9.37 -15.49
C GLY A 312 11.60 8.66 -16.54
N GLN A 313 12.89 9.01 -16.67
CA GLN A 313 13.77 8.34 -17.63
C GLN A 313 14.05 6.90 -17.20
N ALA A 314 14.05 5.97 -18.15
CA ALA A 314 14.44 4.59 -17.89
C ALA A 314 15.92 4.51 -17.51
N ARG A 315 16.20 3.94 -16.34
CA ARG A 315 17.58 3.60 -15.90
C ARG A 315 18.00 2.28 -16.52
N TRP A 316 17.08 1.31 -16.51
CA TRP A 316 17.22 0.02 -17.17
C TRP A 316 15.85 -0.62 -17.41
N THR A 317 15.82 -1.58 -18.33
CA THR A 317 14.70 -2.48 -18.54
C THR A 317 15.22 -3.92 -18.61
N TYR A 318 14.45 -4.88 -18.12
CA TYR A 318 14.76 -6.30 -18.22
C TYR A 318 13.58 -7.05 -18.87
N MET A 319 13.85 -7.78 -19.96
CA MET A 319 12.83 -8.51 -20.70
C MET A 319 12.67 -9.93 -20.16
N THR A 320 11.46 -10.31 -19.82
CA THR A 320 11.00 -11.67 -19.53
C THR A 320 10.35 -12.31 -20.74
N ARG A 321 9.85 -13.56 -20.63
CA ARG A 321 9.19 -14.25 -21.71
C ARG A 321 7.70 -14.01 -21.82
N ALA A 322 7.04 -13.55 -20.74
CA ALA A 322 5.61 -13.23 -20.69
C ALA A 322 5.37 -11.94 -19.90
N ARG A 323 4.14 -11.45 -19.90
CA ARG A 323 3.72 -10.24 -19.18
C ARG A 323 4.01 -10.36 -17.67
N ILE A 324 4.09 -9.20 -17.03
CA ILE A 324 4.33 -9.10 -15.58
C ILE A 324 3.17 -8.36 -14.96
N ASP A 325 2.26 -9.11 -14.34
CA ASP A 325 1.15 -8.59 -13.54
C ASP A 325 1.55 -8.51 -12.04
N SER A 326 2.51 -9.33 -11.61
CA SER A 326 3.12 -9.27 -10.27
C SER A 326 3.74 -7.92 -9.98
N SER A 327 3.42 -7.33 -8.83
CA SER A 327 3.99 -6.05 -8.40
C SER A 327 5.36 -6.27 -7.77
N PRO A 328 6.45 -5.68 -8.29
CA PRO A 328 7.79 -5.90 -7.79
C PRO A 328 7.95 -5.48 -6.33
N ALA A 329 8.68 -6.23 -5.51
CA ALA A 329 9.10 -5.83 -4.18
C ALA A 329 10.62 -5.58 -4.16
N VAL A 330 11.08 -4.75 -3.21
CA VAL A 330 12.51 -4.40 -3.08
C VAL A 330 13.00 -4.63 -1.66
N ALA A 331 14.16 -5.27 -1.51
CA ALA A 331 14.90 -5.39 -0.26
C ALA A 331 16.41 -5.51 -0.53
N GLY A 332 17.24 -4.89 0.30
CA GLY A 332 18.69 -5.04 0.25
C GLY A 332 19.32 -4.75 -1.13
N GLY A 333 18.82 -3.74 -1.86
CA GLY A 333 19.33 -3.38 -3.18
C GLY A 333 18.94 -4.36 -4.30
N ARG A 334 17.92 -5.20 -4.10
CA ARG A 334 17.44 -6.18 -5.07
C ARG A 334 15.95 -6.03 -5.33
N VAL A 335 15.56 -6.30 -6.58
CA VAL A 335 14.16 -6.34 -7.05
C VAL A 335 13.71 -7.79 -7.11
N TYR A 336 12.56 -8.09 -6.55
CA TYR A 336 11.92 -9.40 -6.50
C TYR A 336 10.62 -9.34 -7.28
N ALA A 337 10.45 -10.15 -8.32
CA ALA A 337 9.27 -10.12 -9.18
C ALA A 337 8.90 -11.51 -9.71
N GLY A 338 7.61 -11.83 -9.66
CA GLY A 338 7.04 -12.94 -10.41
C GLY A 338 6.78 -12.55 -11.87
N SER A 339 6.72 -13.52 -12.75
CA SER A 339 6.36 -13.34 -14.15
C SER A 339 5.39 -14.44 -14.60
N ASN A 340 4.52 -14.09 -15.54
CA ASN A 340 3.59 -15.07 -16.15
C ASN A 340 4.31 -16.09 -17.04
N ASP A 341 5.65 -15.98 -17.21
CA ASP A 341 6.47 -17.00 -17.87
C ASP A 341 6.85 -18.19 -16.97
N GLY A 342 6.34 -18.20 -15.71
CA GLY A 342 6.60 -19.25 -14.75
C GLY A 342 7.89 -19.07 -13.95
N ARG A 343 8.53 -17.90 -14.04
CA ARG A 343 9.77 -17.62 -13.33
C ARG A 343 9.61 -16.54 -12.27
N PHE A 344 10.30 -16.76 -11.17
CA PHE A 344 10.56 -15.75 -10.17
C PHE A 344 11.95 -15.18 -10.39
N TYR A 345 12.06 -13.85 -10.54
CA TYR A 345 13.29 -13.15 -10.83
C TYR A 345 13.76 -12.33 -9.63
N VAL A 346 15.06 -12.35 -9.38
CA VAL A 346 15.75 -11.42 -8.48
C VAL A 346 16.79 -10.66 -9.32
N LEU A 347 16.62 -9.33 -9.39
CA LEU A 347 17.51 -8.46 -10.14
C LEU A 347 18.24 -7.52 -9.19
N ASP A 348 19.44 -7.14 -9.58
CA ASP A 348 20.17 -6.04 -8.94
C ASP A 348 19.45 -4.71 -9.25
N LEU A 349 19.10 -3.94 -8.21
CA LEU A 349 18.33 -2.71 -8.35
C LEU A 349 19.04 -1.63 -9.17
N ALA A 350 20.37 -1.55 -9.09
CA ALA A 350 21.14 -0.52 -9.78
C ALA A 350 21.32 -0.81 -11.27
N THR A 351 21.45 -2.09 -11.63
CA THR A 351 21.87 -2.50 -12.99
C THR A 351 20.80 -3.26 -13.78
N GLY A 352 19.76 -3.78 -13.13
CA GLY A 352 18.76 -4.63 -13.77
C GLY A 352 19.26 -6.03 -14.15
N LYS A 353 20.48 -6.41 -13.77
CA LYS A 353 21.02 -7.74 -14.03
C LYS A 353 20.36 -8.78 -13.13
N VAL A 354 20.00 -9.94 -13.69
CA VAL A 354 19.51 -11.07 -12.91
C VAL A 354 20.66 -11.59 -12.03
N VAL A 355 20.41 -11.62 -10.72
CA VAL A 355 21.35 -12.18 -9.73
C VAL A 355 20.93 -13.56 -9.26
N TRP A 356 19.63 -13.88 -9.37
CA TRP A 356 19.08 -15.19 -9.08
C TRP A 356 17.69 -15.34 -9.74
N SER A 357 17.29 -16.58 -10.04
CA SER A 357 15.96 -16.90 -10.52
C SER A 357 15.55 -18.30 -10.13
N HIS A 358 14.23 -18.53 -9.99
CA HIS A 358 13.61 -19.84 -9.81
C HIS A 358 12.61 -20.10 -10.93
N ASP A 359 12.64 -21.31 -11.49
CA ASP A 359 11.69 -21.76 -12.50
C ASP A 359 10.62 -22.59 -11.79
N GLU A 360 9.42 -22.01 -11.67
CA GLU A 360 8.28 -22.69 -11.07
C GLU A 360 7.47 -23.49 -12.09
N GLY A 361 7.57 -23.10 -13.37
CA GLY A 361 6.80 -23.69 -14.45
C GLY A 361 5.38 -23.13 -14.60
N ALA A 362 4.79 -22.64 -13.52
CA ALA A 362 3.46 -22.03 -13.48
C ALA A 362 3.55 -20.52 -13.34
N ALA A 363 2.62 -19.76 -13.91
CA ALA A 363 2.62 -18.31 -13.86
C ALA A 363 2.62 -17.79 -12.39
N LEU A 364 3.38 -16.73 -12.17
CA LEU A 364 3.49 -16.06 -10.87
C LEU A 364 2.90 -14.65 -11.00
N SER A 365 1.55 -14.58 -11.00
CA SER A 365 0.79 -13.32 -11.09
C SER A 365 0.69 -12.58 -9.76
N ALA A 366 0.65 -13.30 -8.64
CA ALA A 366 0.68 -12.74 -7.30
C ALA A 366 1.98 -11.95 -7.04
N SER A 367 1.91 -10.98 -6.12
CA SER A 367 3.08 -10.19 -5.75
C SER A 367 3.82 -10.81 -4.56
N PRO A 368 5.17 -10.75 -4.52
CA PRO A 368 5.93 -11.35 -3.42
C PRO A 368 5.79 -10.54 -2.13
N ALA A 369 5.77 -11.24 -0.99
CA ALA A 369 5.93 -10.70 0.35
C ALA A 369 7.34 -10.97 0.87
N LEU A 370 7.97 -9.97 1.51
CA LEU A 370 9.35 -10.03 1.98
C LEU A 370 9.42 -9.71 3.48
N ALA A 371 9.68 -10.72 4.31
CA ALA A 371 9.85 -10.55 5.76
C ALA A 371 10.71 -11.66 6.36
N SER A 372 11.34 -11.40 7.50
CA SER A 372 12.09 -12.38 8.29
C SER A 372 13.14 -13.16 7.49
N GLY A 373 13.80 -12.49 6.52
CA GLY A 373 14.79 -13.13 5.64
C GLY A 373 14.19 -14.07 4.59
N ARG A 374 12.87 -14.03 4.36
CA ARG A 374 12.14 -14.94 3.47
C ARG A 374 11.39 -14.20 2.39
N ILE A 375 11.17 -14.92 1.29
CA ILE A 375 10.31 -14.51 0.17
C ILE A 375 9.15 -15.48 0.12
N VAL A 376 7.91 -14.97 0.07
CA VAL A 376 6.72 -15.81 -0.11
C VAL A 376 5.95 -15.32 -1.33
N ILE A 377 5.57 -16.23 -2.23
CA ILE A 377 4.79 -15.93 -3.44
C ILE A 377 3.91 -17.13 -3.82
N GLY A 378 2.72 -16.86 -4.35
CA GLY A 378 1.80 -17.86 -4.88
C GLY A 378 1.91 -18.04 -6.38
N SER A 379 1.63 -19.26 -6.88
CA SER A 379 1.53 -19.58 -8.32
C SER A 379 0.09 -19.81 -8.76
N THR A 380 -0.17 -19.72 -10.07
CA THR A 380 -1.49 -19.99 -10.63
C THR A 380 -1.88 -21.48 -10.68
N GLU A 381 -0.95 -22.39 -10.38
CA GLU A 381 -1.24 -23.81 -10.19
C GLU A 381 -1.36 -24.22 -8.72
N GLY A 382 -1.61 -23.25 -7.83
CA GLY A 382 -1.99 -23.52 -6.44
C GLY A 382 -0.83 -23.83 -5.51
N ARG A 383 0.39 -23.44 -5.84
CA ARG A 383 1.55 -23.59 -4.97
C ARG A 383 1.91 -22.25 -4.30
N LEU A 384 1.99 -22.26 -2.98
CA LEU A 384 2.54 -21.17 -2.19
C LEU A 384 4.00 -21.51 -1.86
N LEU A 385 4.92 -20.73 -2.39
CA LEU A 385 6.36 -20.95 -2.32
C LEU A 385 6.99 -20.05 -1.26
N CYS A 386 7.89 -20.60 -0.44
CA CYS A 386 8.73 -19.84 0.48
C CYS A 386 10.20 -20.11 0.21
N PHE A 387 10.96 -19.05 0.00
CA PHE A 387 12.42 -19.09 -0.15
C PHE A 387 13.11 -18.46 1.06
N ALA A 388 14.27 -19.02 1.48
CA ALA A 388 15.09 -18.55 2.59
C ALA A 388 16.58 -18.61 2.27
#